data_8ff3d82759f590751aa7d3ca736dabac
#
_entry.id   8ff3d82759f590751aa7d3ca736dabac
#
_cell.length_a   1.000
_cell.length_b   1.000
_cell.length_c   1.000
_cell.angle_alpha   90.00
_cell.angle_beta   90.00
_cell.angle_gamma   90.00
#
_symmetry.space_group_name_H-M   'P 1'
#
loop_
_entity.id
_entity.type
_entity.pdbx_description
1 polymer ?
#
loop_
_entity_poly.entity_id
_entity_poly.type
_entity_poly.pdbx_seq_one_letter_code
_entity_poly.pdbx_strand_id
1 'polypeptide(L)'
;DIMEQGMTDAMRQLEERKFDIPAGEGAYPGKQAMLHGMNNFIDAVRAIGTFFQRNQAVGDILSHSLFALITMRVFRNSPSRPGMNLTECFFSQVFIASQLLMVSLACILFMGTNLWKDNMYSMPTWLLLLVLLYDYKQLYGFSLPRTAWYTVKTLLGFCAAVAALILAGMALSVVWTALTA
;
A
#
# COMPACT_ATOMS: atom_id res chain seq x y z
N ASP A 1 13.14 -6.95 -10.69
CA ASP A 1 14.08 -7.38 -10.03
C ASP A 1 14.25 -7.06 -8.55
N ILE A 2 14.40 -5.81 -8.02
CA ILE A 2 14.49 -5.60 -6.56
C ILE A 2 13.13 -5.70 -5.89
N MET A 3 12.08 -5.17 -6.50
CA MET A 3 10.72 -5.31 -5.99
C MET A 3 10.26 -6.77 -6.04
N GLU A 4 10.67 -7.49 -7.08
CA GLU A 4 10.47 -8.92 -7.23
C GLU A 4 11.27 -9.72 -6.19
N GLN A 5 12.53 -9.36 -5.94
CA GLN A 5 13.34 -9.95 -4.88
C GLN A 5 12.78 -9.63 -3.49
N GLY A 6 12.43 -8.38 -3.20
CA GLY A 6 11.85 -7.99 -1.92
C GLY A 6 10.51 -8.66 -1.64
N MET A 7 9.67 -8.83 -2.66
CA MET A 7 8.42 -9.55 -2.53
C MET A 7 8.63 -11.06 -2.41
N THR A 8 9.61 -11.62 -3.11
CA THR A 8 9.99 -13.03 -3.00
C THR A 8 10.54 -13.34 -1.61
N ASP A 9 11.38 -12.46 -1.06
CA ASP A 9 11.90 -12.59 0.30
C ASP A 9 10.80 -12.45 1.36
N ALA A 10 9.88 -11.50 1.18
CA ALA A 10 8.72 -11.38 2.06
C ALA A 10 7.81 -12.60 2.01
N MET A 11 7.57 -13.19 0.82
CA MET A 11 6.82 -14.42 0.67
C MET A 11 7.54 -15.62 1.28
N ARG A 12 8.86 -15.72 1.16
CA ARG A 12 9.66 -16.74 1.81
C ARG A 12 9.60 -16.64 3.33
N GLN A 13 9.69 -15.41 3.88
CA GLN A 13 9.50 -15.20 5.32
C GLN A 13 8.10 -15.59 5.80
N LEU A 14 7.06 -15.37 4.98
CA LEU A 14 5.70 -15.83 5.29
C LEU A 14 5.60 -17.37 5.24
N GLU A 15 6.37 -18.02 4.39
CA GLU A 15 6.41 -19.50 4.31
C GLU A 15 7.10 -20.11 5.52
N GLU A 16 8.21 -19.53 5.95
CA GLU A 16 8.93 -19.93 7.16
C GLU A 16 8.13 -19.64 8.43
N ARG A 17 7.13 -18.76 8.37
CA ARG A 17 6.23 -18.42 9.49
C ARG A 17 4.92 -19.20 9.50
N LYS A 18 4.75 -20.20 8.65
CA LYS A 18 3.60 -21.12 8.80
C LYS A 18 3.65 -21.78 10.16
N PHE A 19 2.54 -21.68 10.88
CA PHE A 19 2.42 -22.26 12.22
C PHE A 19 2.26 -23.77 12.10
N ASP A 20 3.16 -24.53 12.72
CA ASP A 20 2.99 -25.96 12.87
C ASP A 20 1.74 -26.25 13.69
N ILE A 21 0.85 -27.05 13.13
CA ILE A 21 -0.38 -27.46 13.81
C ILE A 21 -0.04 -28.71 14.60
N PRO A 22 0.01 -28.66 15.95
CA PRO A 22 0.34 -29.82 16.74
C PRO A 22 -0.74 -30.90 16.57
N ALA A 23 -0.34 -32.07 16.07
CA ALA A 23 -1.17 -33.27 16.00
C ALA A 23 -1.17 -33.94 17.38
N GLY A 24 -1.91 -33.40 18.36
CA GLY A 24 -1.92 -33.94 19.72
C GLY A 24 -3.30 -33.84 20.39
N GLU A 25 -3.69 -34.90 21.10
CA GLU A 25 -4.87 -35.00 21.97
C GLU A 25 -4.78 -33.95 23.10
N GLY A 26 -5.26 -32.76 22.90
CA GLY A 26 -5.26 -31.68 23.92
C GLY A 26 -5.29 -30.29 23.37
N ALA A 27 -5.18 -30.11 22.06
CA ALA A 27 -5.35 -28.79 21.48
C ALA A 27 -6.83 -28.40 21.50
N TYR A 28 -7.14 -27.31 22.22
CA TYR A 28 -8.49 -26.73 22.25
C TYR A 28 -8.98 -26.51 20.80
N PRO A 29 -10.20 -26.92 20.42
CA PRO A 29 -10.72 -26.82 19.05
C PRO A 29 -10.60 -25.42 18.46
N GLY A 30 -10.79 -24.38 19.28
CA GLY A 30 -10.63 -22.99 18.87
C GLY A 30 -9.20 -22.59 18.51
N LYS A 31 -8.18 -23.19 19.12
CA LYS A 31 -6.78 -22.92 18.79
C LYS A 31 -6.41 -23.52 17.42
N GLN A 32 -6.88 -24.71 17.13
CA GLN A 32 -6.67 -25.33 15.82
C GLN A 32 -7.36 -24.55 14.71
N ALA A 33 -8.62 -24.16 14.90
CA ALA A 33 -9.34 -23.31 13.94
C ALA A 33 -8.63 -21.98 13.69
N MET A 34 -8.08 -21.35 14.74
CA MET A 34 -7.31 -20.12 14.60
C MET A 34 -6.02 -20.33 13.79
N LEU A 35 -5.25 -21.39 14.06
CA LEU A 35 -4.01 -21.70 13.34
C LEU A 35 -4.29 -22.03 11.86
N HIS A 36 -5.33 -22.83 11.58
CA HIS A 36 -5.77 -23.09 10.21
C HIS A 36 -6.21 -21.81 9.50
N GLY A 37 -7.00 -20.95 10.16
CA GLY A 37 -7.41 -19.66 9.61
C GLY A 37 -6.23 -18.75 9.29
N MET A 38 -5.23 -18.70 10.16
CA MET A 38 -4.00 -17.92 9.92
C MET A 38 -3.20 -18.47 8.73
N ASN A 39 -3.03 -19.78 8.61
CA ASN A 39 -2.33 -20.39 7.49
C ASN A 39 -3.08 -20.16 6.17
N ASN A 40 -4.39 -20.31 6.15
CA ASN A 40 -5.23 -19.98 4.99
C ASN A 40 -5.12 -18.51 4.59
N PHE A 41 -5.05 -17.61 5.57
CA PHE A 41 -4.83 -16.18 5.31
C PHE A 41 -3.46 -15.92 4.69
N ILE A 42 -2.39 -16.55 5.19
CA ILE A 42 -1.03 -16.44 4.62
C ILE A 42 -1.03 -16.91 3.16
N ASP A 43 -1.68 -18.03 2.87
CA ASP A 43 -1.79 -18.55 1.50
C ASP A 43 -2.60 -17.61 0.59
N ALA A 44 -3.68 -17.01 1.09
CA ALA A 44 -4.46 -16.01 0.37
C ALA A 44 -3.64 -14.74 0.08
N VAL A 45 -2.89 -14.23 1.06
CA VAL A 45 -2.00 -13.06 0.88
C VAL A 45 -0.95 -13.35 -0.17
N ARG A 46 -0.37 -14.56 -0.16
CA ARG A 46 0.59 -15.01 -1.18
C ARG A 46 -0.04 -15.03 -2.58
N ALA A 47 -1.23 -15.64 -2.70
CA ALA A 47 -1.94 -15.69 -3.98
C ALA A 47 -2.26 -14.29 -4.53
N ILE A 48 -2.71 -13.38 -3.67
CA ILE A 48 -2.96 -11.97 -4.00
C ILE A 48 -1.66 -11.27 -4.40
N GLY A 49 -0.58 -11.45 -3.63
CA GLY A 49 0.74 -10.89 -3.95
C GLY A 49 1.24 -11.35 -5.33
N THR A 50 1.15 -12.65 -5.61
CA THR A 50 1.51 -13.22 -6.91
C THR A 50 0.63 -12.68 -8.04
N PHE A 51 -0.66 -12.49 -7.78
CA PHE A 51 -1.57 -11.87 -8.76
C PHE A 51 -1.14 -10.44 -9.10
N PHE A 52 -0.82 -9.61 -8.10
CA PHE A 52 -0.38 -8.24 -8.33
C PHE A 52 1.01 -8.15 -8.96
N GLN A 53 1.92 -9.08 -8.67
CA GLN A 53 3.19 -9.17 -9.39
C GLN A 53 3.00 -9.42 -10.90
N ARG A 54 2.06 -10.31 -11.25
CA ARG A 54 1.73 -10.60 -12.64
C ARG A 54 0.92 -9.49 -13.32
N ASN A 55 0.18 -8.70 -12.53
CA ASN A 55 -0.76 -7.68 -13.02
C ASN A 55 -0.49 -6.34 -12.33
N GLN A 56 0.72 -5.80 -12.48
CA GLN A 56 1.15 -4.56 -11.84
C GLN A 56 0.18 -3.39 -12.08
N ALA A 57 -0.30 -3.25 -13.33
CA ALA A 57 -1.26 -2.20 -13.67
C ALA A 57 -2.55 -2.23 -12.81
N VAL A 58 -3.02 -3.43 -12.44
CA VAL A 58 -4.20 -3.58 -11.57
C VAL A 58 -3.86 -3.12 -10.15
N GLY A 59 -2.68 -3.49 -9.66
CA GLY A 59 -2.18 -3.06 -8.35
C GLY A 59 -2.06 -1.54 -8.26
N ASP A 60 -1.51 -0.92 -9.29
CA ASP A 60 -1.34 0.53 -9.39
C ASP A 60 -2.69 1.25 -9.40
N ILE A 61 -3.65 0.79 -10.21
CA ILE A 61 -5.00 1.37 -10.26
C ILE A 61 -5.68 1.29 -8.89
N LEU A 62 -5.61 0.15 -8.22
CA LEU A 62 -6.21 -0.03 -6.89
C LEU A 62 -5.54 0.85 -5.84
N SER A 63 -4.21 0.93 -5.86
CA SER A 63 -3.46 1.79 -4.95
C SER A 63 -3.81 3.26 -5.15
N HIS A 64 -3.84 3.75 -6.39
CA HIS A 64 -4.23 5.13 -6.70
C HIS A 64 -5.70 5.41 -6.34
N SER A 65 -6.60 4.42 -6.51
CA SER A 65 -8.00 4.54 -6.09
C SER A 65 -8.12 4.69 -4.57
N LEU A 66 -7.34 3.91 -3.81
CA LEU A 66 -7.30 4.00 -2.34
C LEU A 66 -6.73 5.35 -1.89
N PHE A 67 -5.63 5.80 -2.52
CA PHE A 67 -5.08 7.13 -2.28
C PHE A 67 -6.09 8.24 -2.60
N ALA A 68 -6.84 8.11 -3.70
CA ALA A 68 -7.86 9.07 -4.08
C ALA A 68 -8.99 9.19 -3.04
N LEU A 69 -9.46 8.07 -2.48
CA LEU A 69 -10.45 8.05 -1.40
C LEU A 69 -9.97 8.79 -0.16
N ILE A 70 -8.72 8.54 0.24
CA ILE A 70 -8.11 9.18 1.42
C ILE A 70 -7.91 10.66 1.15
N THR A 71 -7.35 11.01 0.00
CA THR A 71 -7.11 12.39 -0.41
C THR A 71 -8.40 13.20 -0.47
N MET A 72 -9.48 12.63 -1.01
CA MET A 72 -10.80 13.25 -1.02
C MET A 72 -11.27 13.63 0.39
N ARG A 73 -11.03 12.76 1.38
CA ARG A 73 -11.37 13.05 2.78
C ARG A 73 -10.47 14.09 3.43
N VAL A 74 -9.16 13.94 3.24
CA VAL A 74 -8.15 14.79 3.88
C VAL A 74 -8.16 16.21 3.33
N PHE A 75 -8.32 16.36 2.01
CA PHE A 75 -8.29 17.65 1.32
C PHE A 75 -9.68 18.22 0.99
N ARG A 76 -10.74 17.70 1.59
CA ARG A 76 -12.14 18.14 1.35
C ARG A 76 -12.33 19.65 1.42
N ASN A 77 -11.64 20.32 2.34
CA ASN A 77 -11.74 21.77 2.57
C ASN A 77 -10.58 22.52 1.92
N SER A 78 -10.12 22.09 0.77
CA SER A 78 -9.05 22.73 0.02
C SER A 78 -9.45 24.14 -0.43
N PRO A 79 -8.60 25.17 -0.24
CA PRO A 79 -8.88 26.53 -0.70
C PRO A 79 -9.04 26.64 -2.21
N SER A 80 -8.22 25.92 -2.98
CA SER A 80 -8.21 26.00 -4.45
C SER A 80 -9.27 25.10 -5.09
N ARG A 81 -9.65 24.00 -4.44
CA ARG A 81 -10.57 23.01 -4.98
C ARG A 81 -11.46 22.41 -3.89
N PRO A 82 -12.42 23.17 -3.37
CA PRO A 82 -13.32 22.67 -2.32
C PRO A 82 -14.28 21.61 -2.87
N GLY A 83 -14.46 20.54 -2.11
CA GLY A 83 -15.47 19.52 -2.41
C GLY A 83 -15.18 18.63 -3.62
N MET A 84 -13.90 18.38 -3.94
CA MET A 84 -13.50 17.45 -5.02
C MET A 84 -14.19 16.10 -4.88
N ASN A 85 -14.67 15.57 -5.99
CA ASN A 85 -15.23 14.24 -6.08
C ASN A 85 -14.13 13.16 -6.19
N LEU A 86 -14.51 11.88 -6.10
CA LEU A 86 -13.57 10.76 -6.16
C LEU A 86 -12.81 10.72 -7.50
N THR A 87 -13.49 10.97 -8.60
CA THR A 87 -12.90 10.95 -9.94
C THR A 87 -11.84 12.03 -10.10
N GLU A 88 -12.10 13.24 -9.63
CA GLU A 88 -11.13 14.34 -9.64
C GLU A 88 -9.91 14.02 -8.76
N CYS A 89 -10.13 13.45 -7.58
CA CYS A 89 -9.04 12.99 -6.71
C CYS A 89 -8.22 11.88 -7.37
N PHE A 90 -8.87 10.93 -8.06
CA PHE A 90 -8.17 9.87 -8.78
C PHE A 90 -7.28 10.43 -9.90
N PHE A 91 -7.81 11.29 -10.75
CA PHE A 91 -7.00 11.93 -11.79
C PHE A 91 -5.86 12.77 -11.22
N SER A 92 -6.08 13.42 -10.09
CA SER A 92 -5.01 14.15 -9.38
C SER A 92 -3.89 13.23 -8.93
N GLN A 93 -4.22 12.03 -8.41
CA GLN A 93 -3.20 11.03 -8.02
C GLN A 93 -2.45 10.47 -9.24
N VAL A 94 -3.14 10.20 -10.34
CA VAL A 94 -2.51 9.75 -11.60
C VAL A 94 -1.57 10.83 -12.14
N PHE A 95 -1.95 12.11 -12.06
CA PHE A 95 -1.10 13.22 -12.46
C PHE A 95 0.17 13.30 -11.59
N ILE A 96 0.03 13.23 -10.27
CA ILE A 96 1.17 13.22 -9.33
C ILE A 96 2.09 12.01 -9.62
N ALA A 97 1.53 10.82 -9.82
CA ALA A 97 2.30 9.63 -10.17
C ALA A 97 3.08 9.81 -11.48
N SER A 98 2.47 10.43 -12.48
CA SER A 98 3.14 10.73 -13.76
C SER A 98 4.31 11.70 -13.58
N GLN A 99 4.17 12.72 -12.74
CA GLN A 99 5.27 13.64 -12.42
C GLN A 99 6.39 12.93 -11.66
N LEU A 100 6.06 12.09 -10.68
CA LEU A 100 7.04 11.28 -9.96
C LEU A 100 7.82 10.36 -10.91
N LEU A 101 7.17 9.74 -11.90
CA LEU A 101 7.82 8.93 -12.92
C LEU A 101 8.76 9.76 -13.81
N MET A 102 8.37 10.98 -14.20
CA MET A 102 9.25 11.88 -14.97
C MET A 102 10.49 12.28 -14.17
N VAL A 103 10.34 12.63 -12.90
CA VAL A 103 11.46 12.94 -12.00
C VAL A 103 12.35 11.72 -11.79
N SER A 104 11.75 10.55 -11.60
CA SER A 104 12.46 9.27 -11.52
C SER A 104 13.32 9.01 -12.75
N LEU A 105 12.73 9.15 -13.93
CA LEU A 105 13.45 8.99 -15.19
C LEU A 105 14.66 9.96 -15.29
N ALA A 106 14.46 11.21 -14.91
CA ALA A 106 15.53 12.20 -14.84
C ALA A 106 16.65 11.77 -13.86
N CYS A 107 16.28 11.29 -12.66
CA CYS A 107 17.24 10.77 -11.68
C CYS A 107 18.05 9.59 -12.24
N ILE A 108 17.39 8.66 -12.92
CA ILE A 108 18.06 7.49 -13.57
C ILE A 108 19.05 7.96 -14.65
N LEU A 109 18.66 8.92 -15.48
CA LEU A 109 19.51 9.43 -16.56
C LEU A 109 20.74 10.18 -16.05
N PHE A 110 20.61 10.96 -14.97
CA PHE A 110 21.69 11.80 -14.46
C PHE A 110 22.55 11.13 -13.38
N MET A 111 21.97 10.23 -12.58
CA MET A 111 22.65 9.62 -11.42
C MET A 111 22.89 8.11 -11.59
N GLY A 112 22.32 7.48 -12.61
CA GLY A 112 22.43 6.05 -12.87
C GLY A 112 21.51 5.20 -11.98
N THR A 113 21.27 3.97 -12.39
CA THR A 113 20.29 3.05 -11.76
C THR A 113 20.73 2.46 -10.42
N ASN A 114 22.03 2.57 -10.06
CA ASN A 114 22.61 1.81 -8.94
C ASN A 114 22.52 2.51 -7.58
N LEU A 115 22.18 3.81 -7.54
CA LEU A 115 22.28 4.60 -6.31
C LEU A 115 21.01 4.62 -5.46
N TRP A 116 19.83 4.28 -6.02
CA TRP A 116 18.54 4.50 -5.36
C TRP A 116 17.56 3.35 -5.58
N LYS A 117 18.00 2.15 -5.26
CA LYS A 117 17.19 0.93 -5.45
C LYS A 117 16.11 0.72 -4.39
N ASP A 118 16.05 1.60 -3.38
CA ASP A 118 15.26 1.36 -2.16
C ASP A 118 13.78 1.72 -2.28
N ASN A 119 13.35 2.31 -3.39
CA ASN A 119 11.94 2.64 -3.59
C ASN A 119 11.45 2.45 -5.02
N MET A 120 10.13 2.34 -5.17
CA MET A 120 9.43 2.10 -6.44
C MET A 120 9.83 3.09 -7.57
N TYR A 121 10.20 4.31 -7.22
CA TYR A 121 10.53 5.36 -8.18
C TYR A 121 12.02 5.50 -8.44
N SER A 122 12.87 4.65 -7.87
CA SER A 122 14.34 4.71 -8.05
C SER A 122 14.92 6.13 -7.87
N MET A 123 14.39 6.88 -6.90
CA MET A 123 14.82 8.24 -6.56
C MET A 123 15.04 8.38 -5.05
N PRO A 124 15.79 9.39 -4.56
CA PRO A 124 15.93 9.65 -3.13
C PRO A 124 14.58 9.88 -2.46
N THR A 125 14.35 9.24 -1.32
CA THR A 125 13.08 9.37 -0.57
C THR A 125 12.76 10.82 -0.19
N TRP A 126 13.79 11.62 0.14
CA TRP A 126 13.60 13.05 0.41
C TRP A 126 13.11 13.83 -0.82
N LEU A 127 13.59 13.47 -2.02
CA LEU A 127 13.17 14.09 -3.27
C LEU A 127 11.72 13.71 -3.59
N LEU A 128 11.36 12.45 -3.42
CA LEU A 128 9.98 11.96 -3.56
C LEU A 128 9.03 12.75 -2.66
N LEU A 129 9.37 12.91 -1.37
CA LEU A 129 8.57 13.68 -0.42
C LEU A 129 8.49 15.16 -0.80
N LEU A 130 9.56 15.74 -1.34
CA LEU A 130 9.61 17.12 -1.79
C LEU A 130 8.70 17.37 -2.99
N VAL A 131 8.76 16.50 -4.00
CA VAL A 131 7.89 16.55 -5.18
C VAL A 131 6.42 16.39 -4.75
N LEU A 132 6.11 15.38 -3.93
CA LEU A 132 4.76 15.15 -3.43
C LEU A 132 4.21 16.36 -2.65
N LEU A 133 5.04 16.96 -1.80
CA LEU A 133 4.66 18.16 -1.03
C LEU A 133 4.41 19.35 -1.94
N TYR A 134 5.25 19.54 -2.97
CA TYR A 134 5.10 20.61 -3.94
C TYR A 134 3.80 20.45 -4.74
N ASP A 135 3.55 19.25 -5.25
CA ASP A 135 2.35 18.93 -6.02
C ASP A 135 1.07 19.15 -5.21
N TYR A 136 1.03 18.66 -3.96
CA TYR A 136 -0.10 18.88 -3.08
C TYR A 136 -0.30 20.36 -2.74
N LYS A 137 0.79 21.12 -2.54
CA LYS A 137 0.70 22.56 -2.30
C LYS A 137 0.11 23.28 -3.51
N GLN A 138 0.60 22.97 -4.70
CA GLN A 138 0.13 23.59 -5.95
C GLN A 138 -1.33 23.23 -6.25
N LEU A 139 -1.69 21.97 -6.06
CA LEU A 139 -3.02 21.44 -6.40
C LEU A 139 -4.10 21.93 -5.43
N TYR A 140 -3.80 21.95 -4.13
CA TYR A 140 -4.78 22.24 -3.08
C TYR A 140 -4.72 23.65 -2.50
N GLY A 141 -3.65 24.41 -2.76
CA GLY A 141 -3.55 25.83 -2.38
C GLY A 141 -3.39 26.11 -0.89
N PHE A 142 -3.01 25.11 -0.08
CA PHE A 142 -2.72 25.31 1.34
C PHE A 142 -1.35 25.97 1.56
N SER A 143 -1.15 26.61 2.73
CA SER A 143 0.17 27.01 3.19
C SER A 143 1.08 25.80 3.38
N LEU A 144 2.40 25.97 3.21
CA LEU A 144 3.39 24.88 3.27
C LEU A 144 3.25 23.99 4.52
N PRO A 145 3.14 24.52 5.76
CA PRO A 145 3.01 23.69 6.95
C PRO A 145 1.69 22.90 6.99
N ARG A 146 0.60 23.48 6.49
CA ARG A 146 -0.68 22.74 6.38
C ARG A 146 -0.61 21.65 5.33
N THR A 147 0.02 21.93 4.18
CA THR A 147 0.23 20.90 3.14
C THR A 147 1.05 19.75 3.70
N ALA A 148 2.17 20.02 4.37
CA ALA A 148 3.00 18.99 5.00
C ALA A 148 2.20 18.14 5.98
N TRP A 149 1.39 18.77 6.84
CA TRP A 149 0.52 18.05 7.78
C TRP A 149 -0.52 17.17 7.09
N TYR A 150 -1.16 17.67 6.03
CA TYR A 150 -2.13 16.89 5.26
C TYR A 150 -1.47 15.77 4.44
N THR A 151 -0.26 15.99 3.93
CA THR A 151 0.53 14.93 3.28
C THR A 151 0.82 13.79 4.26
N VAL A 152 1.28 14.12 5.47
CA VAL A 152 1.50 13.11 6.52
C VAL A 152 0.20 12.38 6.86
N LYS A 153 -0.92 13.10 7.01
CA LYS A 153 -2.23 12.47 7.26
C LYS A 153 -2.64 11.54 6.12
N THR A 154 -2.37 11.89 4.88
CA THR A 154 -2.70 11.05 3.71
C THR A 154 -1.87 9.76 3.73
N LEU A 155 -0.58 9.85 3.99
CA LEU A 155 0.30 8.69 4.10
C LEU A 155 -0.10 7.78 5.26
N LEU A 156 -0.36 8.35 6.45
CA LEU A 156 -0.83 7.58 7.60
C LEU A 156 -2.21 6.96 7.35
N GLY A 157 -3.10 7.69 6.69
CA GLY A 157 -4.42 7.19 6.30
C GLY A 157 -4.31 6.00 5.35
N PHE A 158 -3.38 6.05 4.41
CA PHE A 158 -3.12 4.94 3.50
C PHE A 158 -2.59 3.72 4.26
N CYS A 159 -1.58 3.89 5.11
CA CYS A 159 -1.07 2.80 5.94
C CYS A 159 -2.16 2.19 6.84
N ALA A 160 -3.00 3.04 7.46
CA ALA A 160 -4.11 2.59 8.29
C ALA A 160 -5.17 1.82 7.48
N ALA A 161 -5.51 2.27 6.27
CA ALA A 161 -6.46 1.59 5.40
C ALA A 161 -5.94 0.21 4.95
N VAL A 162 -4.67 0.12 4.57
CA VAL A 162 -4.02 -1.15 4.22
C VAL A 162 -4.00 -2.10 5.43
N ALA A 163 -3.61 -1.61 6.60
CA ALA A 163 -3.62 -2.41 7.83
C ALA A 163 -5.03 -2.91 8.18
N ALA A 164 -6.06 -2.06 8.04
CA ALA A 164 -7.45 -2.45 8.27
C ALA A 164 -7.93 -3.52 7.29
N LEU A 165 -7.57 -3.45 6.02
CA LEU A 165 -7.88 -4.48 5.02
C LEU A 165 -7.22 -5.82 5.35
N ILE A 166 -5.96 -5.79 5.80
CA ILE A 166 -5.24 -7.00 6.23
C ILE A 166 -5.93 -7.63 7.45
N LEU A 167 -6.25 -6.83 8.47
CA LEU A 167 -6.92 -7.32 9.68
C LEU A 167 -8.32 -7.87 9.38
N ALA A 168 -9.08 -7.20 8.51
CA ALA A 168 -10.39 -7.69 8.08
C ALA A 168 -10.27 -9.02 7.33
N GLY A 169 -9.29 -9.17 6.46
CA GLY A 169 -9.01 -10.43 5.75
C GLY A 169 -8.65 -11.57 6.69
N MET A 170 -7.80 -11.30 7.70
CA MET A 170 -7.48 -12.29 8.74
C MET A 170 -8.72 -12.71 9.54
N ALA A 171 -9.53 -11.76 10.00
CA ALA A 171 -10.75 -12.06 10.75
C ALA A 171 -11.73 -12.91 9.93
N LEU A 172 -11.93 -12.56 8.66
CA LEU A 172 -12.80 -13.30 7.75
C LEU A 172 -12.29 -14.73 7.53
N SER A 173 -10.98 -14.96 7.37
CA SER A 173 -10.42 -16.29 7.17
C SER A 173 -10.60 -17.18 8.41
N VAL A 174 -10.41 -16.62 9.59
CA VAL A 174 -10.63 -17.36 10.86
C VAL A 174 -12.10 -17.72 11.03
N VAL A 175 -13.03 -16.77 10.80
CA VAL A 175 -14.47 -17.02 10.88
C VAL A 175 -14.90 -18.09 9.86
N TRP A 176 -14.43 -17.99 8.63
CA TRP A 176 -14.74 -18.96 7.59
C TRP A 176 -14.28 -20.38 7.97
N THR A 177 -13.06 -20.51 8.46
CA THR A 177 -12.51 -21.80 8.90
C THR A 177 -13.31 -22.36 10.08
N ALA A 178 -13.72 -21.52 11.03
CA ALA A 178 -14.53 -21.96 12.17
C ALA A 178 -15.95 -22.38 11.79
N LEU A 179 -16.52 -21.85 10.70
CA LEU A 179 -17.84 -22.23 10.20
C LEU A 179 -17.82 -23.50 9.33
N THR A 180 -16.67 -23.85 8.77
CA THR A 180 -16.52 -24.99 7.85
C THR A 180 -15.87 -26.21 8.50
N ALA A 181 -15.38 -26.09 9.73
CA ALA A 181 -14.84 -27.18 10.55
C ALA A 181 -15.92 -27.82 11.41
#